data_7514f2b62b1e1c2f5344a73f8c07cca3
#
_entry.id   7514f2b62b1e1c2f5344a73f8c07cca3
#
_cell.length_a   1.000
_cell.length_b   1.000
_cell.length_c   1.000
_cell.angle_alpha   90.00
_cell.angle_beta   90.00
_cell.angle_gamma   90.00
#
_symmetry.space_group_name_H-M   'P 1'
#
loop_
_entity.id
_entity.type
_entity.pdbx_description
1 polymer ?
#
loop_
_entity_poly.entity_id
_entity_poly.type
_entity_poly.pdbx_seq_one_letter_code
_entity_poly.pdbx_strand_id
1 'polypeptide(L)'
;MAKKNFKELADAIVTNIGGEGNVKMVTHCVTRLRFILKDESKADTEAIKKIPGVMTVVKASGQYQVVIGNDVVAVYNEVTSNYKMDTGEVVNEDNHDVEKPKGFKAIWAKVMDYVTGTMSQLLPVLITSGMISVILALATSFFGMSTDSNTYRLLNAAYDAGFYYLPIFVGIAAAKKLKANPFVAGLIGAVLVHPNFLALVTDGGATVYGIPFTAISYAKSVIPMLLITFVMAYVEKFMNKWIPGALKFTFVPLCTFLIMLPLALVVFGPLGYFVGSTLVNAVLWVYSASPFLIVPLTAVSWPLLVMFGAHTLMVPTMT
;
A
#
# COMPACT_ATOMS: atom_id res chain seq x y z
N MET A 1 30.73 4.69 -17.27
CA MET A 1 29.45 3.95 -17.40
C MET A 1 28.79 4.41 -18.70
N ALA A 2 28.56 3.52 -19.64
CA ALA A 2 27.89 3.86 -20.91
C ALA A 2 26.48 4.36 -20.60
N LYS A 3 26.10 5.50 -21.17
CA LYS A 3 24.75 6.08 -21.03
C LYS A 3 23.75 5.06 -21.58
N LYS A 4 22.94 4.44 -20.74
CA LYS A 4 21.92 3.46 -21.17
C LYS A 4 20.99 4.16 -22.16
N ASN A 5 20.92 3.66 -23.38
CA ASN A 5 20.04 4.20 -24.41
C ASN A 5 18.67 3.52 -24.29
N PHE A 6 17.80 4.08 -23.46
CA PHE A 6 16.46 3.54 -23.22
C PHE A 6 15.58 3.56 -24.46
N LYS A 7 15.85 4.48 -25.40
CA LYS A 7 15.14 4.54 -26.67
C LYS A 7 15.42 3.31 -27.53
N GLU A 8 16.70 2.94 -27.70
CA GLU A 8 17.06 1.73 -28.44
C GLU A 8 16.47 0.46 -27.81
N LEU A 9 16.45 0.39 -26.47
CA LEU A 9 15.83 -0.72 -25.75
C LEU A 9 14.30 -0.77 -25.98
N ALA A 10 13.63 0.37 -25.93
CA ALA A 10 12.18 0.47 -26.19
C ALA A 10 11.86 0.07 -27.65
N ASP A 11 12.61 0.59 -28.62
CA ASP A 11 12.43 0.30 -30.04
C ASP A 11 12.66 -1.18 -30.35
N ALA A 12 13.72 -1.78 -29.78
CA ALA A 12 14.00 -3.20 -29.93
C ALA A 12 12.89 -4.08 -29.33
N ILE A 13 12.34 -3.73 -28.16
CA ILE A 13 11.23 -4.47 -27.56
C ILE A 13 9.99 -4.35 -28.45
N VAL A 14 9.60 -3.14 -28.84
CA VAL A 14 8.38 -2.90 -29.64
C VAL A 14 8.46 -3.60 -30.99
N THR A 15 9.61 -3.57 -31.65
CA THR A 15 9.82 -4.27 -32.92
C THR A 15 9.60 -5.77 -32.77
N ASN A 16 10.18 -6.38 -31.74
CA ASN A 16 10.14 -7.83 -31.54
C ASN A 16 8.84 -8.35 -30.92
N ILE A 17 7.94 -7.50 -30.37
CA ILE A 17 6.57 -7.91 -29.99
C ILE A 17 5.59 -7.87 -31.17
N GLY A 18 6.06 -7.59 -32.38
CA GLY A 18 5.24 -7.50 -33.59
C GLY A 18 4.80 -6.08 -33.93
N GLY A 19 5.50 -5.07 -33.42
CA GLY A 19 5.27 -3.65 -33.67
C GLY A 19 4.08 -3.05 -32.92
N GLU A 20 3.93 -1.72 -33.00
CA GLU A 20 2.84 -0.94 -32.39
C GLU A 20 1.45 -1.50 -32.72
N GLY A 21 1.24 -1.89 -33.96
CA GLY A 21 -0.04 -2.43 -34.44
C GLY A 21 -0.49 -3.72 -33.76
N ASN A 22 0.43 -4.49 -33.16
CA ASN A 22 0.14 -5.71 -32.43
C ASN A 22 -0.19 -5.47 -30.94
N VAL A 23 0.05 -4.29 -30.42
CA VAL A 23 -0.22 -3.94 -29.03
C VAL A 23 -1.62 -3.35 -28.90
N LYS A 24 -2.43 -3.89 -27.96
CA LYS A 24 -3.71 -3.30 -27.55
C LYS A 24 -3.51 -2.29 -26.43
N MET A 25 -2.62 -2.62 -25.50
CA MET A 25 -2.40 -1.81 -24.31
C MET A 25 -1.00 -2.09 -23.77
N VAL A 26 -0.34 -1.05 -23.23
CA VAL A 26 0.91 -1.16 -22.50
C VAL A 26 0.76 -0.58 -21.10
N THR A 27 1.29 -1.29 -20.11
CA THR A 27 1.38 -0.86 -18.72
C THR A 27 2.74 -1.25 -18.14
N HIS A 28 3.04 -0.86 -16.93
CA HIS A 28 4.23 -1.33 -16.24
C HIS A 28 3.95 -1.59 -14.76
N CYS A 29 4.74 -2.45 -14.14
CA CYS A 29 4.88 -2.53 -12.68
C CYS A 29 6.29 -2.06 -12.27
N VAL A 30 6.69 -2.36 -11.05
CA VAL A 30 8.00 -1.91 -10.52
C VAL A 30 9.20 -2.40 -11.35
N THR A 31 9.08 -3.57 -11.99
CA THR A 31 10.22 -4.21 -12.71
C THR A 31 9.91 -4.71 -14.11
N ARG A 32 8.66 -4.63 -14.58
CA ARG A 32 8.21 -5.26 -15.84
C ARG A 32 7.39 -4.31 -16.69
N LEU A 33 7.65 -4.30 -18.00
CA LEU A 33 6.69 -3.84 -18.99
C LEU A 33 5.67 -4.93 -19.28
N ARG A 34 4.40 -4.57 -19.37
CA ARG A 34 3.28 -5.49 -19.60
C ARG A 34 2.53 -5.06 -20.84
N PHE A 35 2.48 -5.94 -21.81
CA PHE A 35 1.78 -5.72 -23.07
C PHE A 35 0.58 -6.65 -23.15
N ILE A 36 -0.57 -6.13 -23.56
CA ILE A 36 -1.68 -6.93 -24.07
C ILE A 36 -1.55 -6.94 -25.57
N LEU A 37 -1.19 -8.08 -26.13
CA LEU A 37 -1.00 -8.26 -27.56
C LEU A 37 -2.31 -8.68 -28.23
N LYS A 38 -2.48 -8.28 -29.50
CA LYS A 38 -3.58 -8.76 -30.35
C LYS A 38 -3.32 -10.20 -30.80
N ASP A 39 -2.07 -10.52 -31.09
CA ASP A 39 -1.60 -11.81 -31.53
C ASP A 39 -0.22 -12.11 -30.95
N GLU A 40 -0.16 -13.01 -29.97
CA GLU A 40 1.09 -13.40 -29.32
C GLU A 40 2.06 -14.17 -30.24
N SER A 41 1.56 -14.77 -31.33
CA SER A 41 2.41 -15.52 -32.26
C SER A 41 3.37 -14.62 -33.04
N LYS A 42 3.09 -13.33 -33.11
CA LYS A 42 3.94 -12.32 -33.75
C LYS A 42 5.12 -11.87 -32.91
N ALA A 43 5.13 -12.23 -31.63
CA ALA A 43 6.18 -11.83 -30.72
C ALA A 43 7.34 -12.84 -30.72
N ASP A 44 8.54 -12.39 -31.10
CA ASP A 44 9.76 -13.18 -31.02
C ASP A 44 10.32 -13.14 -29.59
N THR A 45 9.90 -14.09 -28.79
CA THR A 45 10.29 -14.20 -27.37
C THR A 45 11.80 -14.44 -27.21
N GLU A 46 12.41 -15.21 -28.10
CA GLU A 46 13.84 -15.51 -27.99
C GLU A 46 14.72 -14.33 -28.41
N ALA A 47 14.29 -13.54 -29.39
CA ALA A 47 14.95 -12.31 -29.74
C ALA A 47 14.86 -11.29 -28.57
N ILE A 48 13.69 -11.15 -27.94
CA ILE A 48 13.48 -10.21 -26.82
C ILE A 48 14.34 -10.57 -25.60
N LYS A 49 14.50 -11.85 -25.27
CA LYS A 49 15.36 -12.30 -24.17
C LYS A 49 16.85 -11.97 -24.40
N LYS A 50 17.27 -11.80 -25.65
CA LYS A 50 18.66 -11.48 -26.01
C LYS A 50 18.94 -9.98 -26.01
N ILE A 51 17.93 -9.12 -25.88
CA ILE A 51 18.10 -7.67 -25.89
C ILE A 51 18.85 -7.25 -24.62
N PRO A 52 19.97 -6.51 -24.73
CA PRO A 52 20.67 -5.98 -23.57
C PRO A 52 19.77 -5.08 -22.72
N GLY A 53 19.59 -5.43 -21.45
CA GLY A 53 18.67 -4.72 -20.52
C GLY A 53 17.36 -5.46 -20.26
N VAL A 54 17.05 -6.52 -21.01
CA VAL A 54 15.97 -7.46 -20.70
C VAL A 54 16.51 -8.61 -19.86
N MET A 55 15.88 -8.88 -18.72
CA MET A 55 16.25 -9.99 -17.85
C MET A 55 15.60 -11.30 -18.28
N THR A 56 14.31 -11.26 -18.58
CA THR A 56 13.52 -12.40 -19.04
C THR A 56 12.17 -11.95 -19.60
N VAL A 57 11.44 -12.89 -20.20
CA VAL A 57 10.07 -12.70 -20.67
C VAL A 57 9.17 -13.71 -19.97
N VAL A 58 8.03 -13.26 -19.46
CA VAL A 58 7.04 -14.09 -18.80
C VAL A 58 5.70 -13.91 -19.53
N LYS A 59 5.04 -15.01 -19.86
CA LYS A 59 3.68 -15.02 -20.42
C LYS A 59 2.76 -15.50 -19.33
N ALA A 60 1.94 -14.61 -18.80
CA ALA A 60 1.01 -14.93 -17.73
C ALA A 60 -0.24 -14.04 -17.83
N SER A 61 -1.40 -14.62 -17.52
CA SER A 61 -2.67 -13.88 -17.41
C SER A 61 -3.08 -13.12 -18.67
N GLY A 62 -2.81 -13.66 -19.86
CA GLY A 62 -3.10 -12.97 -21.11
C GLY A 62 -2.22 -11.73 -21.36
N GLN A 63 -1.13 -11.59 -20.61
CA GLN A 63 -0.17 -10.50 -20.74
C GLN A 63 1.20 -11.03 -21.15
N TYR A 64 1.83 -10.30 -22.05
CA TYR A 64 3.21 -10.49 -22.44
C TYR A 64 4.09 -9.56 -21.61
N GLN A 65 4.86 -10.11 -20.68
CA GLN A 65 5.61 -9.34 -19.68
C GLN A 65 7.10 -9.41 -19.96
N VAL A 66 7.72 -8.24 -20.18
CA VAL A 66 9.16 -8.09 -20.37
C VAL A 66 9.78 -7.57 -19.08
N VAL A 67 10.61 -8.38 -18.45
CA VAL A 67 11.26 -8.05 -17.16
C VAL A 67 12.52 -7.22 -17.45
N ILE A 68 12.55 -5.98 -16.98
CA ILE A 68 13.64 -5.02 -17.21
C ILE A 68 14.35 -4.66 -15.89
N GLY A 69 13.65 -4.74 -14.77
CA GLY A 69 14.14 -4.30 -13.48
C GLY A 69 13.89 -2.80 -13.24
N ASN A 70 14.75 -2.15 -12.46
CA ASN A 70 14.54 -0.77 -11.96
C ASN A 70 14.44 0.29 -13.08
N ASP A 71 14.90 0.00 -14.29
CA ASP A 71 14.85 0.93 -15.41
C ASP A 71 13.50 0.92 -16.15
N VAL A 72 12.54 0.11 -15.72
CA VAL A 72 11.25 -0.10 -16.39
C VAL A 72 10.47 1.19 -16.65
N VAL A 73 10.48 2.13 -15.70
CA VAL A 73 9.77 3.41 -15.85
C VAL A 73 10.35 4.25 -16.97
N ALA A 74 11.68 4.29 -17.08
CA ALA A 74 12.35 5.02 -18.15
C ALA A 74 12.01 4.42 -19.52
N VAL A 75 12.06 3.08 -19.65
CA VAL A 75 11.71 2.39 -20.89
C VAL A 75 10.21 2.53 -21.22
N TYR A 76 9.33 2.47 -20.24
CA TYR A 76 7.89 2.71 -20.42
C TYR A 76 7.61 4.12 -20.98
N ASN A 77 8.27 5.13 -20.42
CA ASN A 77 8.13 6.52 -20.90
C ASN A 77 8.60 6.65 -22.35
N GLU A 78 9.70 5.99 -22.73
CA GLU A 78 10.15 5.96 -24.13
C GLU A 78 9.15 5.25 -25.05
N VAL A 79 8.59 4.10 -24.63
CA VAL A 79 7.56 3.38 -25.39
C VAL A 79 6.33 4.28 -25.60
N THR A 80 5.82 4.89 -24.55
CA THR A 80 4.59 5.71 -24.64
C THR A 80 4.78 7.06 -25.32
N SER A 81 6.01 7.58 -25.34
CA SER A 81 6.34 8.83 -26.02
C SER A 81 6.55 8.63 -27.54
N ASN A 82 7.10 7.49 -27.93
CA ASN A 82 7.47 7.23 -29.34
C ASN A 82 6.40 6.45 -30.12
N TYR A 83 5.50 5.75 -29.42
CA TYR A 83 4.47 4.88 -30.02
C TYR A 83 3.08 5.25 -29.51
N LYS A 84 2.07 5.24 -30.41
CA LYS A 84 0.66 5.48 -30.06
C LYS A 84 0.02 4.19 -29.56
N MET A 85 0.21 3.92 -28.29
CA MET A 85 -0.39 2.75 -27.62
C MET A 85 -1.36 3.20 -26.54
N ASP A 86 -2.46 2.47 -26.35
CA ASP A 86 -3.31 2.72 -25.21
C ASP A 86 -2.54 2.42 -23.92
N THR A 87 -2.53 3.39 -23.01
CA THR A 87 -1.88 3.27 -21.71
C THR A 87 -2.90 2.88 -20.67
N GLY A 88 -2.71 1.73 -20.01
CA GLY A 88 -3.50 1.34 -18.84
C GLY A 88 -2.93 1.92 -17.54
N GLU A 89 -3.76 1.97 -16.49
CA GLU A 89 -3.28 2.28 -15.14
C GLU A 89 -2.17 1.29 -14.73
N VAL A 90 -1.21 1.75 -13.92
CA VAL A 90 -0.15 0.90 -13.37
C VAL A 90 -0.78 -0.29 -12.64
N VAL A 91 -0.63 -1.49 -13.22
CA VAL A 91 -1.22 -2.70 -12.65
C VAL A 91 -0.25 -3.24 -11.60
N ASN A 92 -0.62 -3.17 -10.34
CA ASN A 92 0.09 -3.87 -9.27
C ASN A 92 0.05 -5.39 -9.51
N GLU A 93 1.05 -6.11 -9.05
CA GLU A 93 1.45 -7.48 -9.45
C GLU A 93 0.40 -8.61 -9.32
N ASP A 94 -0.83 -8.33 -8.87
CA ASP A 94 -1.76 -9.37 -8.39
C ASP A 94 -2.96 -9.70 -9.31
N ASN A 95 -2.97 -9.31 -10.57
CA ASN A 95 -4.01 -9.79 -11.48
C ASN A 95 -3.54 -11.00 -12.29
N HIS A 96 -3.46 -12.15 -11.62
CA HIS A 96 -3.53 -13.43 -12.29
C HIS A 96 -4.97 -13.65 -12.78
N ASP A 97 -5.17 -13.87 -14.08
CA ASP A 97 -6.37 -14.52 -14.61
C ASP A 97 -6.35 -16.00 -14.20
N VAL A 98 -6.54 -16.22 -12.91
CA VAL A 98 -7.08 -17.48 -12.42
C VAL A 98 -8.59 -17.37 -12.69
N GLU A 99 -9.24 -18.42 -13.20
CA GLU A 99 -10.71 -18.53 -13.24
C GLU A 99 -11.28 -17.86 -12.00
N LYS A 100 -12.15 -16.86 -12.22
CA LYS A 100 -12.65 -16.02 -11.12
C LYS A 100 -13.15 -16.93 -10.02
N PRO A 101 -12.47 -17.02 -8.89
CA PRO A 101 -12.82 -17.97 -7.86
C PRO A 101 -14.25 -17.69 -7.42
N LYS A 102 -15.10 -18.71 -7.42
CA LYS A 102 -16.51 -18.61 -7.01
C LYS A 102 -16.59 -18.80 -5.48
N GLY A 103 -17.55 -18.15 -4.83
CA GLY A 103 -17.79 -18.31 -3.39
C GLY A 103 -16.79 -17.58 -2.50
N PHE A 104 -16.46 -18.18 -1.36
CA PHE A 104 -15.60 -17.59 -0.33
C PHE A 104 -14.19 -17.21 -0.84
N LYS A 105 -13.61 -18.02 -1.74
CA LYS A 105 -12.32 -17.72 -2.37
C LYS A 105 -12.32 -16.42 -3.16
N ALA A 106 -13.45 -16.06 -3.79
CA ALA A 106 -13.58 -14.79 -4.51
C ALA A 106 -13.59 -13.58 -3.57
N ILE A 107 -14.26 -13.70 -2.42
CA ILE A 107 -14.29 -12.65 -1.40
C ILE A 107 -12.89 -12.46 -0.82
N TRP A 108 -12.22 -13.56 -0.47
CA TRP A 108 -10.87 -13.53 0.07
C TRP A 108 -9.86 -12.90 -0.91
N ALA A 109 -9.93 -13.27 -2.19
CA ALA A 109 -9.09 -12.67 -3.23
C ALA A 109 -9.30 -11.15 -3.34
N LYS A 110 -10.56 -10.66 -3.27
CA LYS A 110 -10.84 -9.21 -3.27
C LYS A 110 -10.31 -8.49 -2.03
N VAL A 111 -10.42 -9.12 -0.86
CA VAL A 111 -9.85 -8.57 0.38
C VAL A 111 -8.35 -8.49 0.28
N MET A 112 -7.70 -9.55 -0.20
CA MET A 112 -6.25 -9.56 -0.39
C MET A 112 -5.80 -8.52 -1.42
N ASP A 113 -6.48 -8.40 -2.56
CA ASP A 113 -6.20 -7.37 -3.57
C ASP A 113 -6.35 -5.94 -2.98
N TYR A 114 -7.38 -5.72 -2.16
CA TYR A 114 -7.56 -4.43 -1.49
C TYR A 114 -6.42 -4.12 -0.51
N VAL A 115 -6.06 -5.08 0.36
CA VAL A 115 -4.99 -4.92 1.34
C VAL A 115 -3.64 -4.73 0.64
N THR A 116 -3.28 -5.65 -0.25
CA THR A 116 -1.99 -5.62 -0.96
C THR A 116 -1.84 -4.38 -1.83
N GLY A 117 -2.90 -4.02 -2.59
CA GLY A 117 -2.90 -2.83 -3.43
C GLY A 117 -2.87 -1.52 -2.63
N THR A 118 -3.32 -1.52 -1.39
CA THR A 118 -3.14 -0.39 -0.47
C THR A 118 -1.72 -0.35 0.07
N MET A 119 -1.20 -1.49 0.57
CA MET A 119 0.13 -1.57 1.18
C MET A 119 1.25 -1.26 0.19
N SER A 120 1.13 -1.69 -1.07
CA SER A 120 2.14 -1.40 -2.10
C SER A 120 2.36 0.09 -2.33
N GLN A 121 1.34 0.93 -2.16
CA GLN A 121 1.45 2.38 -2.26
C GLN A 121 2.20 3.00 -1.06
N LEU A 122 2.26 2.31 0.07
CA LEU A 122 2.94 2.75 1.29
C LEU A 122 4.43 2.38 1.31
N LEU A 123 4.87 1.45 0.45
CA LEU A 123 6.25 0.97 0.44
C LEU A 123 7.30 2.09 0.43
N PRO A 124 7.19 3.16 -0.37
CA PRO A 124 8.19 4.24 -0.35
C PRO A 124 8.32 4.90 1.02
N VAL A 125 7.19 5.14 1.72
CA VAL A 125 7.20 5.76 3.06
C VAL A 125 7.84 4.82 4.07
N LEU A 126 7.43 3.54 4.08
CA LEU A 126 7.93 2.54 5.02
C LEU A 126 9.43 2.26 4.81
N ILE A 127 9.87 2.14 3.55
CA ILE A 127 11.28 1.93 3.22
C ILE A 127 12.12 3.15 3.64
N THR A 128 11.67 4.37 3.33
CA THR A 128 12.39 5.58 3.72
C THR A 128 12.54 5.69 5.23
N SER A 129 11.44 5.49 5.97
CA SER A 129 11.47 5.51 7.44
C SER A 129 12.38 4.40 8.01
N GLY A 130 12.27 3.18 7.48
CA GLY A 130 13.13 2.07 7.89
C GLY A 130 14.61 2.34 7.61
N MET A 131 14.95 2.92 6.46
CA MET A 131 16.35 3.29 6.13
C MET A 131 16.90 4.37 7.06
N ILE A 132 16.09 5.35 7.47
CA ILE A 132 16.50 6.34 8.47
C ILE A 132 16.83 5.64 9.79
N SER A 133 16.05 4.66 10.23
CA SER A 133 16.33 3.86 11.43
C SER A 133 17.68 3.12 11.33
N VAL A 134 17.96 2.51 10.17
CA VAL A 134 19.26 1.83 9.93
C VAL A 134 20.41 2.82 10.00
N ILE A 135 20.27 4.01 9.38
CA ILE A 135 21.31 5.06 9.44
C ILE A 135 21.55 5.49 10.89
N LEU A 136 20.50 5.69 11.68
CA LEU A 136 20.62 6.03 13.10
C LEU A 136 21.31 4.94 13.90
N ALA A 137 20.96 3.68 13.68
CA ALA A 137 21.61 2.54 14.34
C ALA A 137 23.10 2.45 14.00
N LEU A 138 23.49 2.65 12.75
CA LEU A 138 24.90 2.71 12.35
C LEU A 138 25.63 3.91 12.95
N ALA A 139 25.00 5.08 12.96
CA ALA A 139 25.56 6.30 13.51
C ALA A 139 25.83 6.19 15.02
N THR A 140 24.94 5.57 15.77
CA THR A 140 25.13 5.35 17.21
C THR A 140 26.14 4.25 17.48
N SER A 141 26.07 3.11 16.77
CA SER A 141 26.91 1.95 17.06
C SER A 141 28.37 2.10 16.59
N PHE A 142 28.61 2.75 15.46
CA PHE A 142 29.94 2.83 14.84
C PHE A 142 30.57 4.23 14.86
N PHE A 143 29.73 5.27 14.84
CA PHE A 143 30.23 6.66 14.76
C PHE A 143 30.08 7.43 16.08
N GLY A 144 29.62 6.79 17.16
CA GLY A 144 29.49 7.40 18.48
C GLY A 144 28.51 8.56 18.56
N MET A 145 27.50 8.60 17.68
CA MET A 145 26.45 9.62 17.72
C MET A 145 25.66 9.50 19.02
N SER A 146 25.63 10.60 19.81
CA SER A 146 24.78 10.64 21.00
C SER A 146 23.29 10.66 20.64
N THR A 147 22.52 9.84 21.35
CA THR A 147 21.04 9.83 21.23
C THR A 147 20.41 11.14 21.71
N ASP A 148 21.10 11.92 22.51
CA ASP A 148 20.65 13.24 22.99
C ASP A 148 20.93 14.37 22.00
N SER A 149 21.71 14.09 20.94
CA SER A 149 22.01 15.09 19.92
C SER A 149 20.74 15.53 19.17
N ASN A 150 20.65 16.82 18.83
CA ASN A 150 19.51 17.37 18.10
C ASN A 150 19.33 16.69 16.74
N THR A 151 20.42 16.30 16.07
CA THR A 151 20.39 15.58 14.79
C THR A 151 19.77 14.20 14.96
N TYR A 152 20.18 13.46 15.99
CA TYR A 152 19.57 12.16 16.27
C TYR A 152 18.09 12.29 16.55
N ARG A 153 17.70 13.22 17.42
CA ARG A 153 16.27 13.44 17.80
C ARG A 153 15.43 13.82 16.61
N LEU A 154 15.93 14.67 15.71
CA LEU A 154 15.20 15.06 14.48
C LEU A 154 15.05 13.88 13.52
N LEU A 155 16.13 13.14 13.26
CA LEU A 155 16.06 11.98 12.36
C LEU A 155 15.21 10.85 12.96
N ASN A 156 15.26 10.66 14.28
CA ASN A 156 14.40 9.69 14.95
C ASN A 156 12.91 10.09 14.86
N ALA A 157 12.59 11.37 14.96
CA ALA A 157 11.23 11.86 14.72
C ALA A 157 10.81 11.63 13.26
N ALA A 158 11.70 11.80 12.29
CA ALA A 158 11.42 11.51 10.88
C ALA A 158 11.17 10.01 10.63
N TYR A 159 11.96 9.13 11.26
CA TYR A 159 11.73 7.68 11.27
C TYR A 159 10.37 7.34 11.86
N ASP A 160 10.10 7.82 13.08
CA ASP A 160 8.85 7.50 13.78
C ASP A 160 7.62 8.04 13.07
N ALA A 161 7.71 9.20 12.43
CA ALA A 161 6.59 9.83 11.72
C ALA A 161 5.99 8.92 10.63
N GLY A 162 6.82 8.18 9.88
CA GLY A 162 6.34 7.26 8.85
C GLY A 162 5.49 6.12 9.41
N PHE A 163 5.77 5.69 10.63
CA PHE A 163 4.98 4.66 11.31
C PHE A 163 3.86 5.25 12.17
N TYR A 164 4.12 6.32 12.91
CA TYR A 164 3.15 6.97 13.78
C TYR A 164 1.91 7.42 13.03
N TYR A 165 2.11 8.04 11.86
CA TYR A 165 1.04 8.56 11.00
C TYR A 165 0.52 7.54 9.98
N LEU A 166 0.78 6.24 10.15
CA LEU A 166 0.24 5.18 9.28
C LEU A 166 -1.27 5.31 9.01
N PRO A 167 -2.14 5.64 9.96
CA PRO A 167 -3.56 5.81 9.67
C PRO A 167 -3.84 6.83 8.57
N ILE A 168 -3.07 7.93 8.50
CA ILE A 168 -3.22 8.94 7.45
C ILE A 168 -2.82 8.35 6.09
N PHE A 169 -1.64 7.75 6.02
CA PHE A 169 -1.11 7.20 4.76
C PHE A 169 -1.95 6.03 4.25
N VAL A 170 -2.37 5.14 5.14
CA VAL A 170 -3.27 4.02 4.82
C VAL A 170 -4.60 4.54 4.30
N GLY A 171 -5.20 5.53 4.96
CA GLY A 171 -6.44 6.14 4.52
C GLY A 171 -6.34 6.69 3.09
N ILE A 172 -5.30 7.46 2.81
CA ILE A 172 -5.05 8.03 1.48
C ILE A 172 -4.87 6.92 0.43
N ALA A 173 -4.03 5.92 0.72
CA ALA A 173 -3.75 4.83 -0.22
C ALA A 173 -4.98 3.95 -0.47
N ALA A 174 -5.71 3.58 0.59
CA ALA A 174 -6.92 2.79 0.50
C ALA A 174 -8.03 3.51 -0.27
N ALA A 175 -8.22 4.81 -0.03
CA ALA A 175 -9.18 5.61 -0.78
C ALA A 175 -8.85 5.70 -2.27
N LYS A 176 -7.57 5.86 -2.62
CA LYS A 176 -7.13 5.79 -4.03
C LYS A 176 -7.45 4.44 -4.67
N LYS A 177 -7.17 3.34 -3.97
CA LYS A 177 -7.49 1.98 -4.46
C LYS A 177 -9.00 1.79 -4.68
N LEU A 178 -9.85 2.39 -3.82
CA LEU A 178 -11.31 2.33 -3.90
C LEU A 178 -11.95 3.41 -4.77
N LYS A 179 -11.14 4.29 -5.39
CA LYS A 179 -11.61 5.45 -6.18
C LYS A 179 -12.51 6.40 -5.36
N ALA A 180 -12.23 6.53 -4.06
CA ALA A 180 -12.85 7.48 -3.14
C ALA A 180 -11.92 8.68 -2.89
N ASN A 181 -12.40 9.70 -2.17
CA ASN A 181 -11.62 10.91 -1.91
C ASN A 181 -10.48 10.63 -0.91
N PRO A 182 -9.20 10.69 -1.35
CA PRO A 182 -8.07 10.34 -0.50
C PRO A 182 -7.84 11.35 0.64
N PHE A 183 -8.21 12.62 0.44
CA PHE A 183 -8.00 13.64 1.46
C PHE A 183 -9.03 13.55 2.58
N VAL A 184 -10.27 13.16 2.29
CA VAL A 184 -11.28 12.88 3.33
C VAL A 184 -10.85 11.69 4.18
N ALA A 185 -10.35 10.62 3.56
CA ALA A 185 -9.81 9.47 4.29
C ALA A 185 -8.58 9.86 5.12
N GLY A 186 -7.67 10.63 4.55
CA GLY A 186 -6.51 11.17 5.27
C GLY A 186 -6.91 12.04 6.46
N LEU A 187 -7.96 12.88 6.32
CA LEU A 187 -8.48 13.70 7.42
C LEU A 187 -9.04 12.83 8.55
N ILE A 188 -9.79 11.76 8.25
CA ILE A 188 -10.25 10.81 9.27
C ILE A 188 -9.04 10.19 9.98
N GLY A 189 -8.04 9.72 9.23
CA GLY A 189 -6.79 9.18 9.79
C GLY A 189 -6.05 10.19 10.68
N ALA A 190 -6.05 11.48 10.29
CA ALA A 190 -5.44 12.54 11.08
C ALA A 190 -6.16 12.78 12.41
N VAL A 191 -7.49 12.71 12.43
CA VAL A 191 -8.27 12.80 13.69
C VAL A 191 -7.89 11.67 14.65
N LEU A 192 -7.70 10.45 14.16
CA LEU A 192 -7.37 9.29 14.99
C LEU A 192 -5.98 9.37 15.65
N VAL A 193 -5.11 10.24 15.18
CA VAL A 193 -3.76 10.47 15.76
C VAL A 193 -3.59 11.89 16.29
N HIS A 194 -4.66 12.68 16.29
CA HIS A 194 -4.61 14.07 16.76
C HIS A 194 -4.36 14.14 18.28
N PRO A 195 -3.51 15.05 18.78
CA PRO A 195 -3.22 15.16 20.22
C PRO A 195 -4.45 15.29 21.10
N ASN A 196 -5.45 16.07 20.71
CA ASN A 196 -6.69 16.23 21.47
C ASN A 196 -7.51 14.91 21.50
N PHE A 197 -7.47 14.09 20.45
CA PHE A 197 -8.09 12.77 20.45
C PHE A 197 -7.32 11.83 21.40
N LEU A 198 -5.99 11.85 21.37
CA LEU A 198 -5.16 11.04 22.26
C LEU A 198 -5.34 11.45 23.73
N ALA A 199 -5.60 12.71 24.03
CA ALA A 199 -5.94 13.15 25.39
C ALA A 199 -7.24 12.49 25.88
N LEU A 200 -8.27 12.35 25.04
CA LEU A 200 -9.49 11.63 25.39
C LEU A 200 -9.25 10.15 25.69
N VAL A 201 -8.20 9.54 25.12
CA VAL A 201 -7.80 8.15 25.43
C VAL A 201 -7.34 8.04 26.89
N THR A 202 -6.61 9.04 27.38
CA THR A 202 -6.09 9.06 28.76
C THR A 202 -7.16 9.42 29.79
N ASP A 203 -8.18 10.20 29.43
CA ASP A 203 -9.23 10.65 30.32
C ASP A 203 -10.32 9.57 30.61
N GLY A 204 -10.25 8.45 29.90
CA GLY A 204 -11.05 7.24 30.21
C GLY A 204 -12.53 7.30 29.83
N GLY A 205 -13.00 8.32 29.13
CA GLY A 205 -14.38 8.40 28.66
C GLY A 205 -14.59 9.50 27.63
N ALA A 206 -15.14 9.14 26.48
CA ALA A 206 -15.40 10.07 25.40
C ALA A 206 -16.75 9.80 24.75
N THR A 207 -17.38 10.85 24.24
CA THR A 207 -18.63 10.76 23.48
C THR A 207 -18.48 11.48 22.13
N VAL A 208 -19.07 10.90 21.09
CA VAL A 208 -19.22 11.54 19.78
C VAL A 208 -20.71 11.63 19.46
N TYR A 209 -21.19 12.84 19.26
CA TYR A 209 -22.63 13.14 19.09
C TYR A 209 -23.53 12.55 20.21
N GLY A 210 -23.01 12.50 21.45
CA GLY A 210 -23.72 11.89 22.59
C GLY A 210 -23.61 10.37 22.67
N ILE A 211 -22.97 9.70 21.71
CA ILE A 211 -22.75 8.25 21.74
C ILE A 211 -21.42 7.96 22.42
N PRO A 212 -21.39 7.18 23.50
CA PRO A 212 -20.14 6.82 24.16
C PRO A 212 -19.29 5.90 23.28
N PHE A 213 -17.98 6.10 23.27
CA PHE A 213 -17.05 5.22 22.59
C PHE A 213 -15.82 4.94 23.45
N THR A 214 -15.20 3.79 23.22
CA THR A 214 -13.94 3.45 23.87
C THR A 214 -12.81 4.13 23.14
N ALA A 215 -12.17 5.12 23.79
CA ALA A 215 -11.03 5.79 23.23
C ALA A 215 -9.81 4.85 23.24
N ILE A 216 -9.29 4.56 22.07
CA ILE A 216 -8.14 3.68 21.83
C ILE A 216 -7.14 4.46 20.96
N SER A 217 -5.84 4.34 21.27
CA SER A 217 -4.82 4.91 20.40
C SER A 217 -4.73 4.10 19.09
N TYR A 218 -4.96 4.78 17.98
CA TYR A 218 -4.83 4.21 16.65
C TYR A 218 -3.49 4.53 15.97
N ALA A 219 -2.57 5.22 16.66
CA ALA A 219 -1.22 5.45 16.14
C ALA A 219 -0.56 4.13 15.74
N LYS A 220 0.19 4.15 14.63
CA LYS A 220 0.87 2.97 14.08
C LYS A 220 -0.05 1.83 13.62
N SER A 221 -1.37 2.02 13.60
CA SER A 221 -2.33 0.98 13.21
C SER A 221 -2.71 1.07 11.74
N VAL A 222 -3.01 -0.08 11.14
CA VAL A 222 -3.38 -0.23 9.72
C VAL A 222 -4.82 -0.73 9.58
N ILE A 223 -5.17 -1.82 10.28
CA ILE A 223 -6.44 -2.54 10.10
C ILE A 223 -7.66 -1.63 10.35
N PRO A 224 -7.71 -0.83 11.43
CA PRO A 224 -8.84 0.07 11.66
C PRO A 224 -9.08 1.00 10.46
N MET A 225 -8.01 1.58 9.92
CA MET A 225 -8.12 2.55 8.83
C MET A 225 -8.51 1.89 7.50
N LEU A 226 -8.09 0.66 7.23
CA LEU A 226 -8.57 -0.13 6.09
C LEU A 226 -10.09 -0.32 6.15
N LEU A 227 -10.63 -0.73 7.30
CA LEU A 227 -12.07 -0.93 7.50
C LEU A 227 -12.84 0.39 7.36
N ILE A 228 -12.36 1.45 8.02
CA ILE A 228 -12.96 2.78 7.97
C ILE A 228 -13.02 3.29 6.53
N THR A 229 -11.91 3.21 5.79
CA THR A 229 -11.85 3.72 4.41
C THR A 229 -12.71 2.88 3.46
N PHE A 230 -12.79 1.57 3.69
CA PHE A 230 -13.67 0.70 2.91
C PHE A 230 -15.13 1.15 3.01
N VAL A 231 -15.62 1.39 4.22
CA VAL A 231 -17.00 1.86 4.44
C VAL A 231 -17.18 3.30 3.95
N MET A 232 -16.18 4.16 4.16
CA MET A 232 -16.20 5.54 3.69
C MET A 232 -16.44 5.62 2.18
N ALA A 233 -15.84 4.73 1.39
CA ALA A 233 -16.02 4.72 -0.07
C ALA A 233 -17.50 4.48 -0.46
N TYR A 234 -18.23 3.66 0.29
CA TYR A 234 -19.67 3.47 0.06
C TYR A 234 -20.50 4.67 0.51
N VAL A 235 -20.18 5.25 1.67
CA VAL A 235 -20.86 6.45 2.18
C VAL A 235 -20.65 7.62 1.22
N GLU A 236 -19.43 7.84 0.74
CA GLU A 236 -19.12 8.88 -0.24
C GLU A 236 -19.89 8.68 -1.55
N LYS A 237 -19.92 7.43 -2.06
CA LYS A 237 -20.69 7.11 -3.27
C LYS A 237 -22.19 7.37 -3.09
N PHE A 238 -22.72 7.07 -1.90
CA PHE A 238 -24.11 7.37 -1.55
C PHE A 238 -24.36 8.88 -1.51
N MET A 239 -23.49 9.66 -0.84
CA MET A 239 -23.60 11.13 -0.79
C MET A 239 -23.50 11.76 -2.19
N ASN A 240 -22.61 11.25 -3.04
CA ASN A 240 -22.49 11.70 -4.43
C ASN A 240 -23.79 11.52 -5.25
N LYS A 241 -24.59 10.54 -4.91
CA LYS A 241 -25.87 10.28 -5.58
C LYS A 241 -26.96 11.23 -5.11
N TRP A 242 -26.98 11.61 -3.83
CA TRP A 242 -28.02 12.41 -3.21
C TRP A 242 -27.81 13.92 -3.33
N ILE A 243 -26.57 14.38 -3.32
CA ILE A 243 -26.25 15.81 -3.33
C ILE A 243 -26.26 16.33 -4.75
N PRO A 244 -26.99 17.47 -5.04
CA PRO A 244 -27.02 18.11 -6.34
C PRO A 244 -25.64 18.55 -6.83
N GLY A 245 -25.43 18.55 -8.16
CA GLY A 245 -24.12 18.79 -8.78
C GLY A 245 -23.38 20.05 -8.30
N ALA A 246 -24.09 21.17 -8.16
CA ALA A 246 -23.51 22.44 -7.73
C ALA A 246 -22.94 22.42 -6.29
N LEU A 247 -23.50 21.57 -5.42
CA LEU A 247 -23.12 21.49 -4.00
C LEU A 247 -22.15 20.33 -3.69
N LYS A 248 -21.90 19.45 -4.66
CA LYS A 248 -21.08 18.23 -4.44
C LYS A 248 -19.69 18.53 -3.90
N PHE A 249 -19.02 19.54 -4.43
CA PHE A 249 -17.66 19.85 -4.06
C PHE A 249 -17.50 20.11 -2.55
N THR A 250 -18.46 20.77 -1.93
CA THR A 250 -18.40 21.15 -0.51
C THR A 250 -19.11 20.14 0.39
N PHE A 251 -20.33 19.72 0.00
CA PHE A 251 -21.18 18.93 0.90
C PHE A 251 -20.89 17.43 0.88
N VAL A 252 -20.39 16.87 -0.23
CA VAL A 252 -20.04 15.45 -0.25
C VAL A 252 -18.91 15.13 0.73
N PRO A 253 -17.75 15.82 0.71
CA PRO A 253 -16.70 15.61 1.70
C PRO A 253 -17.15 15.85 3.13
N LEU A 254 -17.89 16.94 3.37
CA LEU A 254 -18.38 17.31 4.70
C LEU A 254 -19.33 16.26 5.27
N CYS A 255 -20.37 15.87 4.53
CA CYS A 255 -21.35 14.89 4.98
C CYS A 255 -20.69 13.50 5.16
N THR A 256 -19.81 13.12 4.22
CA THR A 256 -19.07 11.86 4.34
C THR A 256 -18.24 11.84 5.62
N PHE A 257 -17.50 12.92 5.91
CA PHE A 257 -16.70 13.01 7.13
C PHE A 257 -17.57 12.97 8.40
N LEU A 258 -18.65 13.76 8.47
CA LEU A 258 -19.52 13.83 9.64
C LEU A 258 -20.22 12.48 9.93
N ILE A 259 -20.61 11.74 8.90
CA ILE A 259 -21.19 10.39 9.06
C ILE A 259 -20.12 9.38 9.47
N MET A 260 -18.93 9.47 8.86
CA MET A 260 -17.86 8.50 9.10
C MET A 260 -17.20 8.68 10.46
N LEU A 261 -17.19 9.89 11.03
CA LEU A 261 -16.54 10.14 12.31
C LEU A 261 -17.11 9.26 13.46
N PRO A 262 -18.43 9.24 13.75
CA PRO A 262 -18.97 8.34 14.75
C PRO A 262 -18.82 6.87 14.37
N LEU A 263 -19.00 6.49 13.11
CA LEU A 263 -18.83 5.12 12.66
C LEU A 263 -17.39 4.63 12.84
N ALA A 264 -16.41 5.50 12.57
CA ALA A 264 -15.00 5.21 12.76
C ALA A 264 -14.65 4.97 14.23
N LEU A 265 -15.18 5.81 15.14
CA LEU A 265 -14.82 5.77 16.55
C LEU A 265 -15.60 4.71 17.35
N VAL A 266 -16.88 4.52 17.03
CA VAL A 266 -17.78 3.61 17.79
C VAL A 266 -17.69 2.18 17.26
N VAL A 267 -17.55 2.00 15.95
CA VAL A 267 -17.69 0.67 15.32
C VAL A 267 -16.38 0.18 14.69
N PHE A 268 -15.92 0.84 13.64
CA PHE A 268 -14.84 0.29 12.79
C PHE A 268 -13.45 0.40 13.41
N GLY A 269 -13.20 1.43 14.21
CA GLY A 269 -11.97 1.59 14.95
C GLY A 269 -11.76 0.47 15.97
N PRO A 270 -12.69 0.31 16.97
CA PRO A 270 -12.61 -0.79 17.92
C PRO A 270 -12.63 -2.17 17.29
N LEU A 271 -13.44 -2.39 16.22
CA LEU A 271 -13.46 -3.66 15.49
C LEU A 271 -12.10 -3.95 14.84
N GLY A 272 -11.51 -2.98 14.18
CA GLY A 272 -10.20 -3.13 13.56
C GLY A 272 -9.08 -3.36 14.58
N TYR A 273 -9.15 -2.68 15.72
CA TYR A 273 -8.23 -2.91 16.84
C TYR A 273 -8.37 -4.33 17.41
N PHE A 274 -9.61 -4.80 17.61
CA PHE A 274 -9.86 -6.16 18.08
C PHE A 274 -9.31 -7.22 17.11
N VAL A 275 -9.52 -7.06 15.80
CA VAL A 275 -8.95 -7.96 14.78
C VAL A 275 -7.42 -7.94 14.86
N GLY A 276 -6.82 -6.76 14.93
CA GLY A 276 -5.36 -6.61 15.00
C GLY A 276 -4.78 -7.24 16.26
N SER A 277 -5.36 -6.97 17.43
CA SER A 277 -4.91 -7.53 18.70
C SER A 277 -5.09 -9.05 18.78
N THR A 278 -6.15 -9.59 18.18
CA THR A 278 -6.37 -11.04 18.11
C THR A 278 -5.27 -11.72 17.26
N LEU A 279 -4.88 -11.13 16.12
CA LEU A 279 -3.78 -11.64 15.31
C LEU A 279 -2.46 -11.64 16.07
N VAL A 280 -2.15 -10.54 16.78
CA VAL A 280 -0.93 -10.45 17.60
C VAL A 280 -0.96 -11.47 18.73
N ASN A 281 -2.06 -11.59 19.45
CA ASN A 281 -2.20 -12.55 20.54
C ASN A 281 -2.07 -13.99 20.05
N ALA A 282 -2.59 -14.32 18.86
CA ALA A 282 -2.41 -15.66 18.26
C ALA A 282 -0.94 -15.95 17.98
N VAL A 283 -0.19 -14.98 17.47
CA VAL A 283 1.26 -15.13 17.22
C VAL A 283 2.01 -15.28 18.54
N LEU A 284 1.71 -14.44 19.54
CA LEU A 284 2.33 -14.50 20.87
C LEU A 284 2.03 -15.82 21.58
N TRP A 285 0.81 -16.35 21.43
CA TRP A 285 0.46 -17.66 21.98
C TRP A 285 1.33 -18.78 21.37
N VAL A 286 1.53 -18.77 20.07
CA VAL A 286 2.42 -19.76 19.41
C VAL A 286 3.86 -19.59 19.90
N TYR A 287 4.34 -18.36 20.12
CA TYR A 287 5.68 -18.12 20.66
C TYR A 287 5.83 -18.64 22.09
N SER A 288 4.81 -18.47 22.93
CA SER A 288 4.84 -18.98 24.31
C SER A 288 4.78 -20.52 24.38
N ALA A 289 4.12 -21.14 23.41
CA ALA A 289 3.97 -22.60 23.36
C ALA A 289 5.26 -23.33 22.97
N SER A 290 6.17 -22.72 22.19
CA SER A 290 7.40 -23.33 21.74
C SER A 290 8.52 -22.32 21.47
N PRO A 291 9.42 -22.10 22.44
CA PRO A 291 10.56 -21.18 22.26
C PRO A 291 11.46 -21.53 21.06
N PHE A 292 11.57 -22.80 20.71
CA PHE A 292 12.37 -23.25 19.57
C PHE A 292 11.80 -22.77 18.22
N LEU A 293 10.49 -22.56 18.14
CA LEU A 293 9.81 -22.09 16.94
C LEU A 293 9.81 -20.56 16.79
N ILE A 294 10.33 -19.80 17.76
CA ILE A 294 10.32 -18.34 17.74
C ILE A 294 10.98 -17.81 16.46
N VAL A 295 12.20 -18.24 16.15
CA VAL A 295 12.96 -17.72 15.00
C VAL A 295 12.29 -18.04 13.66
N PRO A 296 11.96 -19.30 13.33
CA PRO A 296 11.32 -19.60 12.05
C PRO A 296 9.91 -19.02 11.93
N LEU A 297 9.14 -18.99 13.02
CA LEU A 297 7.80 -18.37 13.00
C LEU A 297 7.86 -16.87 12.86
N THR A 298 8.81 -16.19 13.51
CA THR A 298 9.03 -14.76 13.31
C THR A 298 9.38 -14.49 11.85
N ALA A 299 10.29 -15.25 11.26
CA ALA A 299 10.68 -15.08 9.87
C ALA A 299 9.49 -15.22 8.89
N VAL A 300 8.59 -16.17 9.13
CA VAL A 300 7.40 -16.42 8.31
C VAL A 300 6.28 -15.39 8.58
N SER A 301 6.03 -15.08 9.86
CA SER A 301 4.93 -14.18 10.25
C SER A 301 5.28 -12.70 10.10
N TRP A 302 6.56 -12.33 10.13
CA TRP A 302 7.00 -10.94 10.10
C TRP A 302 6.48 -10.16 8.89
N PRO A 303 6.56 -10.66 7.65
CA PRO A 303 6.00 -9.96 6.50
C PRO A 303 4.48 -9.73 6.62
N LEU A 304 3.74 -10.69 7.18
CA LEU A 304 2.31 -10.55 7.43
C LEU A 304 2.03 -9.52 8.53
N LEU A 305 2.78 -9.56 9.63
CA LEU A 305 2.65 -8.60 10.72
C LEU A 305 2.98 -7.18 10.27
N VAL A 306 3.99 -7.01 9.43
CA VAL A 306 4.31 -5.71 8.81
C VAL A 306 3.18 -5.25 7.90
N MET A 307 2.64 -6.13 7.06
CA MET A 307 1.56 -5.82 6.15
C MET A 307 0.28 -5.36 6.87
N PHE A 308 0.01 -5.91 8.06
CA PHE A 308 -1.13 -5.50 8.90
C PHE A 308 -0.79 -4.42 9.94
N GLY A 309 0.46 -3.93 9.99
CA GLY A 309 0.91 -2.95 10.97
C GLY A 309 1.02 -3.48 12.41
N ALA A 310 0.87 -4.79 12.58
CA ALA A 310 0.86 -5.43 13.90
C ALA A 310 2.26 -5.67 14.47
N HIS A 311 3.32 -5.56 13.65
CA HIS A 311 4.72 -5.73 14.08
C HIS A 311 5.15 -4.77 15.18
N THR A 312 4.60 -3.56 15.22
CA THR A 312 4.92 -2.55 16.24
C THR A 312 4.47 -2.94 17.64
N LEU A 313 3.47 -3.80 17.76
CA LEU A 313 2.99 -4.33 19.03
C LEU A 313 3.89 -5.45 19.58
N MET A 314 4.71 -6.06 18.73
CA MET A 314 5.61 -7.14 19.11
C MET A 314 7.01 -6.67 19.53
N VAL A 315 7.45 -5.49 19.07
CA VAL A 315 8.79 -4.96 19.39
C VAL A 315 9.06 -4.89 20.91
N PRO A 316 8.14 -4.41 21.77
CA PRO A 316 8.37 -4.37 23.22
C PRO A 316 8.45 -5.75 23.88
N THR A 317 8.00 -6.81 23.23
CA THR A 317 8.01 -8.18 23.81
C THR A 317 9.23 -8.98 23.41
N MET A 318 10.06 -8.45 22.52
CA MET A 318 11.29 -9.10 22.03
C MET A 318 12.58 -8.49 22.64
N THR A 319 12.45 -7.41 23.38
CA THR A 319 13.54 -6.78 24.15
C THR A 319 13.47 -7.18 25.60
#